data_057af9b1948ce292e58f89397a60a629
#
_entry.id   057af9b1948ce292e58f89397a60a629
#
_cell.length_a   1.000
_cell.length_b   1.000
_cell.length_c   1.000
_cell.angle_alpha   90.00
_cell.angle_beta   90.00
_cell.angle_gamma   90.00
#
_symmetry.space_group_name_H-M   'P 1'
#
loop_
_entity.id
_entity.type
_entity.pdbx_description
1 polymer ?
#
loop_
_entity_poly.entity_id
_entity_poly.type
_entity_poly.pdbx_seq_one_letter_code
_entity_poly.pdbx_strand_id
1 'polypeptide(L)'
;MTKKHQPELIHTASYTVLVERTSRKKTASLKVDEGEVTIIVPKLLEQEKIDEILADKHSWIVDKLAQYQAHSPSLAREYVSGEALPYLGRNYRLKVLTGDLAPTKLMNGRITVTVPDPSTQTHYIRRALVSWYKRHADKKIREKVRRYESLVGVETGVVRTKEFKRRWGSCTPYGDLEFNWVIVMAPNRVVDYVVVHELCHLLHHDHSPQFWKEVERVMPDYKEHKEWLREFGHGLIV
;
A
#
# COMPACT_ATOMS: atom_id res chain seq x y z
N MET A 1 14.00 31.45 14.28
CA MET A 1 12.64 31.10 14.80
C MET A 1 11.72 30.87 13.62
N THR A 2 11.56 29.65 13.20
CA THR A 2 10.67 29.26 12.08
C THR A 2 9.24 29.23 12.61
N LYS A 3 8.38 30.15 12.17
CA LYS A 3 6.95 30.13 12.46
C LYS A 3 6.38 28.79 11.93
N LYS A 4 5.97 27.89 12.82
CA LYS A 4 5.12 26.75 12.47
C LYS A 4 3.83 27.32 11.87
N HIS A 5 3.64 27.17 10.56
CA HIS A 5 2.35 27.43 9.92
C HIS A 5 1.36 26.45 10.51
N GLN A 6 0.30 26.94 11.14
CA GLN A 6 -0.85 26.10 11.47
C GLN A 6 -1.49 25.63 10.17
N PRO A 7 -1.88 24.35 10.07
CA PRO A 7 -2.56 23.85 8.88
C PRO A 7 -3.87 24.61 8.69
N GLU A 8 -4.12 25.09 7.47
CA GLU A 8 -5.39 25.70 7.08
C GLU A 8 -6.44 24.59 6.90
N LEU A 9 -7.51 24.65 7.69
CA LEU A 9 -8.57 23.62 7.67
C LEU A 9 -9.90 24.25 7.27
N ILE A 10 -10.63 23.57 6.39
CA ILE A 10 -12.02 23.91 6.02
C ILE A 10 -12.91 22.81 6.57
N HIS A 11 -13.87 23.20 7.41
CA HIS A 11 -14.87 22.30 7.97
C HIS A 11 -16.15 22.36 7.14
N THR A 12 -16.54 21.22 6.57
CA THR A 12 -17.84 21.04 5.91
C THR A 12 -18.79 20.27 6.84
N ALA A 13 -20.05 20.11 6.45
CA ALA A 13 -20.99 19.31 7.23
C ALA A 13 -20.63 17.82 7.30
N SER A 14 -19.87 17.30 6.32
CA SER A 14 -19.60 15.86 6.16
C SER A 14 -18.14 15.47 6.36
N TYR A 15 -17.19 16.42 6.24
CA TYR A 15 -15.75 16.14 6.34
C TYR A 15 -14.96 17.41 6.60
N THR A 16 -13.70 17.23 7.02
CA THR A 16 -12.72 18.33 7.16
C THR A 16 -11.69 18.22 6.05
N VAL A 17 -11.34 19.37 5.45
CA VAL A 17 -10.36 19.45 4.35
C VAL A 17 -9.10 20.16 4.85
N LEU A 18 -7.96 19.54 4.67
CA LEU A 18 -6.65 20.17 4.85
C LEU A 18 -6.28 20.94 3.56
N VAL A 19 -6.00 22.23 3.68
CA VAL A 19 -5.60 23.07 2.55
C VAL A 19 -4.07 23.22 2.55
N GLU A 20 -3.43 22.70 1.49
CA GLU A 20 -1.99 22.88 1.25
C GLU A 20 -1.76 23.93 0.17
N ARG A 21 -1.25 25.11 0.55
CA ARG A 21 -0.88 26.17 -0.40
C ARG A 21 0.54 26.00 -0.89
N THR A 22 0.71 25.87 -2.21
CA THR A 22 2.00 25.58 -2.85
C THR A 22 2.36 26.63 -3.89
N SER A 23 3.62 26.60 -4.38
CA SER A 23 4.11 27.49 -5.45
C SER A 23 3.57 27.15 -6.85
N ARG A 24 2.63 26.24 -7.00
CA ARG A 24 1.95 25.94 -8.28
C ARG A 24 1.25 27.20 -8.80
N LYS A 25 1.25 27.37 -10.13
CA LYS A 25 0.70 28.59 -10.75
C LYS A 25 -0.76 28.47 -11.19
N LYS A 26 -1.23 27.27 -11.59
CA LYS A 26 -2.54 27.13 -12.28
C LYS A 26 -3.37 25.90 -11.87
N THR A 27 -2.83 24.94 -11.16
CA THR A 27 -3.54 23.67 -10.92
C THR A 27 -3.89 23.46 -9.45
N ALA A 28 -5.15 23.13 -9.18
CA ALA A 28 -5.57 22.56 -7.92
C ALA A 28 -5.62 21.03 -8.05
N SER A 29 -5.31 20.32 -6.98
CA SER A 29 -5.49 18.85 -6.91
C SER A 29 -6.13 18.47 -5.60
N LEU A 30 -7.17 17.63 -5.68
CA LEU A 30 -7.88 17.09 -4.54
C LEU A 30 -7.44 15.64 -4.29
N LYS A 31 -7.25 15.30 -3.04
CA LYS A 31 -6.87 13.97 -2.57
C LYS A 31 -7.79 13.53 -1.45
N VAL A 32 -8.15 12.25 -1.45
CA VAL A 32 -8.70 11.55 -0.28
C VAL A 32 -7.76 10.38 -0.01
N ASP A 33 -7.08 10.38 1.12
CA ASP A 33 -6.03 9.43 1.47
C ASP A 33 -6.15 9.09 2.96
N GLU A 34 -6.21 7.82 3.32
CA GLU A 34 -6.37 7.35 4.71
C GLU A 34 -7.56 7.99 5.49
N GLY A 35 -8.64 8.34 4.78
CA GLY A 35 -9.79 9.03 5.37
C GLY A 35 -9.61 10.54 5.55
N GLU A 36 -8.47 11.09 5.17
CA GLU A 36 -8.19 12.53 5.18
C GLU A 36 -8.41 13.15 3.81
N VAL A 37 -9.10 14.29 3.78
CA VAL A 37 -9.32 15.07 2.55
C VAL A 37 -8.29 16.19 2.50
N THR A 38 -7.47 16.24 1.46
CA THR A 38 -6.48 17.29 1.25
C THR A 38 -6.69 17.97 -0.11
N ILE A 39 -6.76 19.29 -0.14
CA ILE A 39 -6.72 20.08 -1.36
C ILE A 39 -5.39 20.83 -1.47
N ILE A 40 -4.68 20.63 -2.58
CA ILE A 40 -3.40 21.30 -2.86
C ILE A 40 -3.66 22.38 -3.90
N VAL A 41 -3.42 23.64 -3.53
CA VAL A 41 -3.79 24.81 -4.33
C VAL A 41 -2.62 25.79 -4.50
N PRO A 42 -2.65 26.69 -5.51
CA PRO A 42 -1.77 27.84 -5.61
C PRO A 42 -1.87 28.75 -4.38
N LYS A 43 -0.75 29.39 -3.98
CA LYS A 43 -0.72 30.29 -2.81
C LYS A 43 -1.75 31.43 -2.85
N LEU A 44 -2.04 31.91 -4.05
CA LEU A 44 -2.90 33.08 -4.26
C LEU A 44 -4.33 32.70 -4.68
N LEU A 45 -4.71 31.42 -4.61
CA LEU A 45 -6.06 31.03 -4.94
C LEU A 45 -7.04 31.50 -3.87
N GLU A 46 -8.09 32.23 -4.28
CA GLU A 46 -9.14 32.75 -3.42
C GLU A 46 -9.97 31.62 -2.79
N GLN A 47 -10.49 31.89 -1.58
CA GLN A 47 -11.26 30.90 -0.83
C GLN A 47 -12.52 30.46 -1.56
N GLU A 48 -13.22 31.41 -2.18
CA GLU A 48 -14.45 31.12 -2.95
C GLU A 48 -14.20 30.09 -4.05
N LYS A 49 -13.01 30.13 -4.69
CA LYS A 49 -12.66 29.16 -5.73
C LYS A 49 -12.33 27.78 -5.17
N ILE A 50 -11.80 27.72 -3.95
CA ILE A 50 -11.60 26.44 -3.25
C ILE A 50 -12.96 25.83 -2.90
N ASP A 51 -13.88 26.64 -2.40
CA ASP A 51 -15.22 26.22 -2.03
C ASP A 51 -16.03 25.72 -3.23
N GLU A 52 -15.92 26.39 -4.40
CA GLU A 52 -16.50 25.91 -5.66
C GLU A 52 -15.95 24.52 -6.05
N ILE A 53 -14.62 24.32 -5.97
CA ILE A 53 -13.99 23.01 -6.29
C ILE A 53 -14.48 21.93 -5.35
N LEU A 54 -14.59 22.23 -4.05
CA LEU A 54 -15.06 21.28 -3.05
C LEU A 54 -16.55 20.94 -3.26
N ALA A 55 -17.37 21.92 -3.62
CA ALA A 55 -18.78 21.72 -3.95
C ALA A 55 -18.96 20.83 -5.20
N ASP A 56 -18.22 21.11 -6.28
CA ASP A 56 -18.23 20.30 -7.51
C ASP A 56 -17.79 18.84 -7.25
N LYS A 57 -16.85 18.62 -6.36
CA LYS A 57 -16.29 17.31 -6.04
C LYS A 57 -16.92 16.66 -4.80
N HIS A 58 -17.94 17.26 -4.20
CA HIS A 58 -18.52 16.79 -2.94
C HIS A 58 -18.94 15.31 -2.99
N SER A 59 -19.73 14.92 -4.01
CA SER A 59 -20.16 13.53 -4.16
C SER A 59 -18.97 12.57 -4.27
N TRP A 60 -17.98 12.89 -5.09
CA TRP A 60 -16.78 12.10 -5.24
C TRP A 60 -15.99 11.97 -3.91
N ILE A 61 -15.90 13.05 -3.11
CA ILE A 61 -15.23 13.03 -1.80
C ILE A 61 -15.98 12.09 -0.85
N VAL A 62 -17.30 12.23 -0.76
CA VAL A 62 -18.15 11.42 0.13
C VAL A 62 -18.07 9.95 -0.26
N ASP A 63 -18.13 9.62 -1.55
CA ASP A 63 -17.99 8.24 -2.05
C ASP A 63 -16.62 7.66 -1.68
N LYS A 64 -15.54 8.44 -1.81
CA LYS A 64 -14.19 8.02 -1.41
C LYS A 64 -14.04 7.80 0.08
N LEU A 65 -14.60 8.67 0.89
CA LEU A 65 -14.62 8.51 2.35
C LEU A 65 -15.45 7.29 2.77
N ALA A 66 -16.60 7.08 2.16
CA ALA A 66 -17.44 5.90 2.40
C ALA A 66 -16.73 4.60 1.98
N GLN A 67 -16.08 4.57 0.82
CA GLN A 67 -15.24 3.46 0.40
C GLN A 67 -14.11 3.19 1.41
N TYR A 68 -13.43 4.24 1.87
CA TYR A 68 -12.39 4.10 2.88
C TYR A 68 -12.95 3.54 4.19
N GLN A 69 -14.09 4.05 4.69
CA GLN A 69 -14.74 3.55 5.91
C GLN A 69 -15.21 2.10 5.77
N ALA A 70 -15.78 1.74 4.62
CA ALA A 70 -16.24 0.37 4.36
C ALA A 70 -15.09 -0.64 4.25
N HIS A 71 -13.91 -0.20 3.79
CA HIS A 71 -12.72 -1.05 3.60
C HIS A 71 -11.61 -0.76 4.63
N SER A 72 -11.78 0.27 5.47
CA SER A 72 -10.86 0.51 6.58
C SER A 72 -10.97 -0.68 7.53
N PRO A 73 -9.85 -1.31 7.90
CA PRO A 73 -9.90 -2.32 8.95
C PRO A 73 -10.42 -1.62 10.21
N SER A 74 -11.64 -1.92 10.58
CA SER A 74 -12.41 -1.21 11.59
C SER A 74 -11.88 -1.36 13.03
N LEU A 75 -10.72 -2.00 13.18
CA LEU A 75 -10.09 -2.19 14.49
C LEU A 75 -8.58 -2.23 14.33
N ALA A 76 -7.88 -1.41 15.11
CA ALA A 76 -6.47 -1.64 15.36
C ALA A 76 -6.30 -3.11 15.75
N ARG A 77 -5.35 -3.81 15.09
CA ARG A 77 -5.10 -5.23 15.39
C ARG A 77 -4.80 -5.41 16.87
N GLU A 78 -5.47 -6.36 17.50
CA GLU A 78 -5.28 -6.67 18.91
C GLU A 78 -4.08 -7.60 19.13
N TYR A 79 -3.63 -8.27 18.07
CA TYR A 79 -2.54 -9.26 18.07
C TYR A 79 -2.77 -10.42 19.05
N VAL A 80 -4.02 -10.87 19.12
CA VAL A 80 -4.42 -12.00 19.97
C VAL A 80 -4.49 -13.31 19.19
N SER A 81 -4.35 -14.43 19.90
CA SER A 81 -4.46 -15.76 19.28
C SER A 81 -5.83 -15.95 18.62
N GLY A 82 -5.83 -16.43 17.37
CA GLY A 82 -7.02 -16.62 16.56
C GLY A 82 -7.22 -15.54 15.49
N GLU A 83 -6.57 -14.38 15.62
CA GLU A 83 -6.67 -13.29 14.65
C GLU A 83 -6.18 -13.73 13.26
N ALA A 84 -6.89 -13.30 12.22
CA ALA A 84 -6.57 -13.65 10.83
C ALA A 84 -5.42 -12.79 10.29
N LEU A 85 -4.41 -13.43 9.75
CA LEU A 85 -3.24 -12.82 9.14
C LEU A 85 -3.16 -13.23 7.67
N PRO A 86 -3.40 -12.30 6.72
CA PRO A 86 -3.37 -12.61 5.29
C PRO A 86 -1.90 -12.81 4.81
N TYR A 87 -1.69 -13.83 3.98
CA TYR A 87 -0.42 -14.07 3.31
C TYR A 87 -0.63 -14.84 2.01
N LEU A 88 -0.29 -14.23 0.87
CA LEU A 88 -0.40 -14.78 -0.49
C LEU A 88 -1.79 -15.38 -0.80
N GLY A 89 -2.85 -14.63 -0.41
CA GLY A 89 -4.24 -15.01 -0.66
C GLY A 89 -4.85 -16.02 0.30
N ARG A 90 -4.15 -16.37 1.38
CA ARG A 90 -4.66 -17.24 2.45
C ARG A 90 -4.66 -16.48 3.78
N ASN A 91 -5.68 -16.72 4.60
CA ASN A 91 -5.74 -16.25 5.96
C ASN A 91 -5.18 -17.32 6.91
N TYR A 92 -4.08 -17.01 7.57
CA TYR A 92 -3.48 -17.82 8.61
C TYR A 92 -3.92 -17.30 9.98
N ARG A 93 -4.02 -18.20 10.97
CA ARG A 93 -4.36 -17.78 12.33
C ARG A 93 -3.11 -17.45 13.13
N LEU A 94 -3.12 -16.30 13.80
CA LEU A 94 -2.11 -15.95 14.79
C LEU A 94 -2.17 -16.94 15.95
N LYS A 95 -1.02 -17.43 16.39
CA LYS A 95 -0.87 -18.17 17.64
C LYS A 95 0.20 -17.49 18.48
N VAL A 96 -0.20 -16.90 19.60
CA VAL A 96 0.71 -16.31 20.57
C VAL A 96 0.97 -17.32 21.66
N LEU A 97 2.24 -17.55 21.96
CA LEU A 97 2.70 -18.46 23.02
C LEU A 97 3.47 -17.66 24.08
N THR A 98 3.31 -18.06 25.32
CA THR A 98 4.15 -17.56 26.41
C THR A 98 5.44 -18.37 26.47
N GLY A 99 6.57 -17.71 26.56
CA GLY A 99 7.89 -18.33 26.63
C GLY A 99 8.99 -17.38 26.17
N ASP A 100 10.22 -17.87 26.11
CA ASP A 100 11.35 -17.10 25.63
C ASP A 100 11.15 -16.66 24.18
N LEU A 101 11.69 -15.49 23.82
CA LEU A 101 11.60 -14.93 22.49
C LEU A 101 12.15 -15.91 21.44
N ALA A 102 11.31 -16.31 20.49
CA ALA A 102 11.66 -17.24 19.44
C ALA A 102 11.30 -16.69 18.04
N PRO A 103 11.99 -17.15 16.98
CA PRO A 103 11.65 -16.73 15.62
C PRO A 103 10.22 -17.08 15.27
N THR A 104 9.47 -16.11 14.73
CA THR A 104 8.12 -16.32 14.20
C THR A 104 8.13 -17.33 13.06
N LYS A 105 7.23 -18.31 13.11
CA LYS A 105 7.14 -19.42 12.15
C LYS A 105 5.73 -19.60 11.64
N LEU A 106 5.60 -19.95 10.37
CA LEU A 106 4.35 -20.45 9.78
C LEU A 106 4.38 -21.98 9.79
N MET A 107 3.56 -22.58 10.63
CA MET A 107 3.40 -24.02 10.75
C MET A 107 1.94 -24.40 10.96
N ASN A 108 1.49 -25.47 10.31
CA ASN A 108 0.14 -26.04 10.48
C ASN A 108 -0.99 -24.99 10.34
N GLY A 109 -0.87 -24.09 9.34
CA GLY A 109 -1.85 -23.05 9.09
C GLY A 109 -1.87 -21.89 10.11
N ARG A 110 -0.85 -21.78 10.96
CA ARG A 110 -0.74 -20.75 12.00
C ARG A 110 0.60 -20.02 11.91
N ILE A 111 0.55 -18.71 12.05
CA ILE A 111 1.74 -17.89 12.28
C ILE A 111 1.94 -17.81 13.80
N THR A 112 2.98 -18.45 14.29
CA THR A 112 3.26 -18.58 15.73
C THR A 112 4.31 -17.56 16.14
N VAL A 113 3.98 -16.75 17.15
CA VAL A 113 4.86 -15.79 17.82
C VAL A 113 4.97 -16.19 19.28
N THR A 114 6.19 -16.20 19.83
CA THR A 114 6.44 -16.48 21.26
C THR A 114 6.99 -15.23 21.93
N VAL A 115 6.37 -14.83 23.03
CA VAL A 115 6.76 -13.68 23.87
C VAL A 115 6.67 -14.04 25.34
N PRO A 116 7.46 -13.41 26.22
CA PRO A 116 7.42 -13.69 27.66
C PRO A 116 6.06 -13.40 28.31
N ASP A 117 5.43 -12.28 27.94
CA ASP A 117 4.12 -11.88 28.43
C ASP A 117 3.25 -11.29 27.30
N PRO A 118 2.31 -12.08 26.75
CA PRO A 118 1.42 -11.60 25.67
C PRO A 118 0.52 -10.44 26.08
N SER A 119 0.17 -10.31 27.36
CA SER A 119 -0.80 -9.29 27.83
C SER A 119 -0.23 -7.86 27.79
N THR A 120 1.08 -7.73 27.97
CA THR A 120 1.76 -6.42 28.04
C THR A 120 2.67 -6.13 26.85
N GLN A 121 2.87 -7.12 25.97
CA GLN A 121 3.90 -7.07 24.92
C GLN A 121 3.36 -7.07 23.49
N THR A 122 2.19 -6.50 23.27
CA THR A 122 1.56 -6.38 21.94
C THR A 122 2.51 -5.79 20.89
N HIS A 123 3.33 -4.82 21.28
CA HIS A 123 4.30 -4.20 20.38
C HIS A 123 5.41 -5.19 19.94
N TYR A 124 5.81 -6.14 20.79
CA TYR A 124 6.76 -7.19 20.39
C TYR A 124 6.12 -8.17 19.40
N ILE A 125 4.86 -8.54 19.62
CA ILE A 125 4.12 -9.41 18.69
C ILE A 125 4.04 -8.74 17.32
N ARG A 126 3.66 -7.46 17.26
CA ARG A 126 3.66 -6.68 16.01
C ARG A 126 5.03 -6.65 15.35
N ARG A 127 6.09 -6.32 16.08
CA ARG A 127 7.46 -6.30 15.54
C ARG A 127 7.91 -7.66 15.01
N ALA A 128 7.58 -8.75 15.69
CA ALA A 128 7.88 -10.11 15.27
C ALA A 128 7.15 -10.47 13.97
N LEU A 129 5.85 -10.10 13.83
CA LEU A 129 5.06 -10.27 12.63
C LEU A 129 5.62 -9.44 11.47
N VAL A 130 5.88 -8.15 11.66
CA VAL A 130 6.47 -7.28 10.63
C VAL A 130 7.80 -7.85 10.14
N SER A 131 8.68 -8.29 11.05
CA SER A 131 9.95 -8.92 10.70
C SER A 131 9.76 -10.21 9.90
N TRP A 132 8.76 -11.02 10.27
CA TRP A 132 8.41 -12.24 9.55
C TRP A 132 7.91 -11.91 8.13
N TYR A 133 6.98 -10.97 7.99
CA TYR A 133 6.46 -10.55 6.69
C TYR A 133 7.56 -9.99 5.78
N LYS A 134 8.43 -9.11 6.29
CA LYS A 134 9.55 -8.53 5.52
C LYS A 134 10.47 -9.61 4.96
N ARG A 135 10.87 -10.60 5.77
CA ARG A 135 11.71 -11.72 5.32
C ARG A 135 11.03 -12.59 4.26
N HIS A 136 9.74 -12.87 4.45
CA HIS A 136 8.98 -13.68 3.51
C HIS A 136 8.69 -12.92 2.22
N ALA A 137 8.43 -11.63 2.29
CA ALA A 137 8.29 -10.75 1.13
C ALA A 137 9.58 -10.74 0.29
N ASP A 138 10.73 -10.49 0.89
CA ASP A 138 12.00 -10.48 0.17
C ASP A 138 12.23 -11.80 -0.58
N LYS A 139 12.06 -12.93 0.10
CA LYS A 139 12.20 -14.25 -0.52
C LYS A 139 11.20 -14.46 -1.67
N LYS A 140 9.91 -14.22 -1.41
CA LYS A 140 8.85 -14.52 -2.38
C LYS A 140 8.86 -13.59 -3.59
N ILE A 141 9.16 -12.32 -3.40
CA ILE A 141 9.26 -11.36 -4.50
C ILE A 141 10.45 -11.71 -5.39
N ARG A 142 11.62 -12.04 -4.83
CA ARG A 142 12.78 -12.49 -5.63
C ARG A 142 12.49 -13.78 -6.41
N GLU A 143 11.79 -14.76 -5.81
CA GLU A 143 11.34 -15.98 -6.50
C GLU A 143 10.45 -15.63 -7.71
N LYS A 144 9.52 -14.67 -7.52
CA LYS A 144 8.61 -14.23 -8.58
C LYS A 144 9.34 -13.42 -9.67
N VAL A 145 10.21 -12.50 -9.29
CA VAL A 145 11.02 -11.73 -10.25
C VAL A 145 11.78 -12.69 -11.16
N ARG A 146 12.54 -13.64 -10.63
CA ARG A 146 13.28 -14.64 -11.42
C ARG A 146 12.38 -15.42 -12.37
N ARG A 147 11.16 -15.76 -11.93
CA ARG A 147 10.19 -16.45 -12.78
C ARG A 147 9.72 -15.59 -13.95
N TYR A 148 9.43 -14.33 -13.70
CA TYR A 148 8.84 -13.45 -14.70
C TYR A 148 9.86 -12.73 -15.58
N GLU A 149 11.13 -12.58 -15.17
CA GLU A 149 12.22 -12.04 -15.99
C GLU A 149 12.30 -12.72 -17.37
N SER A 150 12.29 -14.05 -17.38
CA SER A 150 12.33 -14.81 -18.65
C SER A 150 11.07 -14.67 -19.49
N LEU A 151 9.90 -14.47 -18.87
CA LEU A 151 8.62 -14.28 -19.56
C LEU A 151 8.48 -12.88 -20.15
N VAL A 152 8.99 -11.88 -19.48
CA VAL A 152 9.04 -10.48 -19.95
C VAL A 152 10.18 -10.32 -20.96
N GLY A 153 11.28 -11.06 -20.82
CA GLY A 153 12.48 -10.97 -21.68
C GLY A 153 13.44 -9.87 -21.23
N VAL A 154 13.61 -9.69 -19.93
CA VAL A 154 14.47 -8.66 -19.32
C VAL A 154 15.38 -9.26 -18.25
N GLU A 155 16.45 -8.52 -17.93
CA GLU A 155 17.30 -8.78 -16.77
C GLU A 155 17.19 -7.63 -15.79
N THR A 156 17.01 -7.96 -14.49
CA THR A 156 16.91 -6.97 -13.44
C THR A 156 18.26 -6.69 -12.80
N GLY A 157 18.43 -5.48 -12.29
CA GLY A 157 19.48 -5.12 -11.35
C GLY A 157 19.20 -5.69 -9.96
N VAL A 158 19.36 -4.87 -8.93
CA VAL A 158 19.13 -5.29 -7.56
C VAL A 158 17.64 -5.28 -7.24
N VAL A 159 17.14 -6.39 -6.70
CA VAL A 159 15.74 -6.49 -6.19
C VAL A 159 15.74 -6.30 -4.69
N ARG A 160 14.95 -5.34 -4.20
CA ARG A 160 14.83 -5.02 -2.76
C ARG A 160 13.37 -4.91 -2.34
N THR A 161 13.12 -5.20 -1.08
CA THR A 161 11.85 -4.88 -0.42
C THR A 161 12.04 -3.75 0.56
N LYS A 162 11.11 -2.79 0.56
CA LYS A 162 11.09 -1.69 1.52
C LYS A 162 9.66 -1.27 1.84
N GLU A 163 9.50 -0.29 2.69
CA GLU A 163 8.19 0.27 3.01
C GLU A 163 7.94 1.50 2.14
N PHE A 164 6.80 1.50 1.46
CA PHE A 164 6.32 2.64 0.70
C PHE A 164 4.99 3.12 1.26
N LYS A 165 4.78 4.42 1.30
CA LYS A 165 3.50 5.00 1.73
C LYS A 165 2.41 4.94 0.66
N ARG A 166 2.79 5.00 -0.64
CA ARG A 166 1.83 5.26 -1.74
C ARG A 166 2.05 4.44 -3.01
N ARG A 167 2.91 3.43 -2.98
CA ARG A 167 3.16 2.58 -4.14
C ARG A 167 3.46 1.15 -3.74
N TRP A 168 3.24 0.23 -4.65
CA TRP A 168 3.48 -1.19 -4.45
C TRP A 168 4.85 -1.62 -4.93
N GLY A 169 5.38 -0.92 -5.93
CA GLY A 169 6.70 -1.13 -6.47
C GLY A 169 7.28 0.12 -7.11
N SER A 170 8.50 0.00 -7.60
CA SER A 170 9.21 1.04 -8.33
C SER A 170 10.35 0.41 -9.12
N CYS A 171 10.50 0.78 -10.38
CA CYS A 171 11.67 0.49 -11.19
C CYS A 171 12.54 1.75 -11.29
N THR A 172 13.85 1.61 -11.07
CA THR A 172 14.80 2.71 -11.25
C THR A 172 15.30 2.77 -12.68
N PRO A 173 15.84 3.92 -13.16
CA PRO A 173 16.46 4.01 -14.49
C PRO A 173 17.65 3.06 -14.69
N TYR A 174 18.22 2.53 -13.61
CA TYR A 174 19.35 1.58 -13.66
C TYR A 174 18.90 0.11 -13.64
N GLY A 175 17.58 -0.14 -13.68
CA GLY A 175 17.01 -1.49 -13.69
C GLY A 175 16.85 -2.13 -12.31
N ASP A 176 17.10 -1.41 -11.22
CA ASP A 176 16.82 -1.91 -9.87
C ASP A 176 15.30 -1.88 -9.61
N LEU A 177 14.79 -2.94 -8.98
CA LEU A 177 13.40 -3.06 -8.60
C LEU A 177 13.23 -2.98 -7.08
N GLU A 178 12.27 -2.19 -6.66
CA GLU A 178 11.92 -2.04 -5.25
C GLU A 178 10.43 -2.34 -5.05
N PHE A 179 10.10 -3.13 -4.04
CA PHE A 179 8.72 -3.55 -3.77
C PHE A 179 8.31 -3.24 -2.34
N ASN A 180 7.05 -2.84 -2.16
CA ASN A 180 6.48 -2.74 -0.83
C ASN A 180 6.29 -4.14 -0.25
N TRP A 181 6.94 -4.42 0.88
CA TRP A 181 6.86 -5.74 1.53
C TRP A 181 5.43 -6.12 1.93
N VAL A 182 4.55 -5.14 2.17
CA VAL A 182 3.15 -5.36 2.55
C VAL A 182 2.36 -6.08 1.44
N ILE A 183 2.79 -5.97 0.18
CA ILE A 183 2.10 -6.60 -0.96
C ILE A 183 1.94 -8.12 -0.81
N VAL A 184 2.77 -8.82 -0.03
CA VAL A 184 2.61 -10.27 0.17
C VAL A 184 1.40 -10.65 1.00
N MET A 185 0.70 -9.68 1.58
CA MET A 185 -0.61 -9.89 2.21
C MET A 185 -1.74 -10.00 1.17
N ALA A 186 -1.52 -9.51 -0.05
CA ALA A 186 -2.46 -9.63 -1.16
C ALA A 186 -2.56 -11.08 -1.69
N PRO A 187 -3.59 -11.39 -2.49
CA PRO A 187 -3.64 -12.62 -3.26
C PRO A 187 -2.39 -12.85 -4.10
N ASN A 188 -2.00 -14.10 -4.24
CA ASN A 188 -0.74 -14.48 -4.90
C ASN A 188 -0.62 -13.91 -6.32
N ARG A 189 -1.73 -13.90 -7.09
CA ARG A 189 -1.77 -13.34 -8.45
C ARG A 189 -1.65 -11.83 -8.48
N VAL A 190 -2.12 -11.13 -7.45
CA VAL A 190 -1.94 -9.68 -7.30
C VAL A 190 -0.47 -9.34 -7.06
N VAL A 191 0.24 -10.15 -6.27
CA VAL A 191 1.71 -10.01 -6.11
C VAL A 191 2.42 -10.26 -7.43
N ASP A 192 2.00 -11.28 -8.21
CA ASP A 192 2.53 -11.54 -9.56
C ASP A 192 2.32 -10.32 -10.47
N TYR A 193 1.13 -9.72 -10.44
CA TYR A 193 0.83 -8.51 -11.22
C TYR A 193 1.78 -7.35 -10.91
N VAL A 194 2.02 -7.06 -9.64
CA VAL A 194 2.96 -5.98 -9.28
C VAL A 194 4.37 -6.29 -9.77
N VAL A 195 4.82 -7.54 -9.66
CA VAL A 195 6.13 -7.97 -10.17
C VAL A 195 6.22 -7.79 -11.69
N VAL A 196 5.22 -8.26 -12.45
CA VAL A 196 5.17 -8.10 -13.91
C VAL A 196 5.14 -6.62 -14.30
N HIS A 197 4.36 -5.80 -13.57
CA HIS A 197 4.27 -4.36 -13.81
C HIS A 197 5.64 -3.68 -13.69
N GLU A 198 6.39 -3.94 -12.63
CA GLU A 198 7.72 -3.34 -12.43
C GLU A 198 8.75 -3.88 -13.43
N LEU A 199 8.65 -5.15 -13.83
CA LEU A 199 9.51 -5.73 -14.88
C LEU A 199 9.23 -5.08 -16.25
N CYS A 200 7.98 -4.81 -16.60
CA CYS A 200 7.62 -4.14 -17.84
C CYS A 200 8.16 -2.69 -17.92
N HIS A 201 8.42 -2.05 -16.77
CA HIS A 201 9.07 -0.75 -16.74
C HIS A 201 10.53 -0.77 -17.21
N LEU A 202 11.18 -1.93 -17.26
CA LEU A 202 12.51 -2.07 -17.89
C LEU A 202 12.46 -1.94 -19.41
N LEU A 203 11.30 -2.21 -20.03
CA LEU A 203 11.07 -2.04 -21.47
C LEU A 203 10.44 -0.67 -21.79
N HIS A 204 9.53 -0.21 -20.94
CA HIS A 204 8.76 1.02 -21.13
C HIS A 204 8.65 1.77 -19.82
N HIS A 205 9.33 2.91 -19.70
CA HIS A 205 9.36 3.70 -18.45
C HIS A 205 8.05 4.42 -18.13
N ASP A 206 7.16 4.54 -19.08
CA ASP A 206 5.84 5.16 -18.94
C ASP A 206 4.71 4.11 -19.01
N HIS A 207 3.48 4.52 -18.71
CA HIS A 207 2.29 3.68 -18.83
C HIS A 207 1.61 3.84 -20.21
N SER A 208 2.41 3.87 -21.29
CA SER A 208 1.95 3.96 -22.66
C SER A 208 1.12 2.73 -23.08
N PRO A 209 0.42 2.77 -24.23
CA PRO A 209 -0.25 1.59 -24.79
C PRO A 209 0.69 0.40 -24.99
N GLN A 210 1.97 0.64 -25.31
CA GLN A 210 3.00 -0.37 -25.48
C GLN A 210 3.31 -1.07 -24.15
N PHE A 211 3.47 -0.29 -23.07
CA PHE A 211 3.62 -0.84 -21.73
C PHE A 211 2.49 -1.81 -21.36
N TRP A 212 1.24 -1.38 -21.55
CA TRP A 212 0.09 -2.22 -21.21
C TRP A 212 -0.04 -3.47 -22.09
N LYS A 213 0.39 -3.41 -23.37
CA LYS A 213 0.47 -4.59 -24.24
C LYS A 213 1.47 -5.63 -23.69
N GLU A 214 2.63 -5.18 -23.18
CA GLU A 214 3.61 -6.09 -22.57
C GLU A 214 3.07 -6.71 -21.28
N VAL A 215 2.42 -5.92 -20.41
CA VAL A 215 1.77 -6.46 -19.21
C VAL A 215 0.71 -7.49 -19.59
N GLU A 216 -0.16 -7.18 -20.57
CA GLU A 216 -1.24 -8.07 -21.04
C GLU A 216 -0.70 -9.35 -21.71
N ARG A 217 0.42 -9.26 -22.43
CA ARG A 217 1.09 -10.42 -23.03
C ARG A 217 1.53 -11.44 -21.98
N VAL A 218 2.09 -10.98 -20.86
CA VAL A 218 2.60 -11.83 -19.77
C VAL A 218 1.49 -12.24 -18.82
N MET A 219 0.51 -11.36 -18.61
CA MET A 219 -0.59 -11.53 -17.66
C MET A 219 -1.89 -10.99 -18.25
N PRO A 220 -2.63 -11.80 -19.05
CA PRO A 220 -3.87 -11.38 -19.71
C PRO A 220 -4.96 -10.89 -18.74
N ASP A 221 -4.97 -11.41 -17.52
CA ASP A 221 -5.90 -11.10 -16.43
C ASP A 221 -5.46 -9.90 -15.55
N TYR A 222 -4.45 -9.12 -15.98
CA TYR A 222 -3.87 -8.05 -15.17
C TYR A 222 -4.87 -6.99 -14.70
N LYS A 223 -5.94 -6.73 -15.47
CA LYS A 223 -6.96 -5.73 -15.14
C LYS A 223 -7.69 -6.05 -13.85
N GLU A 224 -7.99 -7.34 -13.62
CA GLU A 224 -8.62 -7.82 -12.39
C GLU A 224 -7.72 -7.57 -11.16
N HIS A 225 -6.42 -7.82 -11.30
CA HIS A 225 -5.45 -7.65 -10.22
C HIS A 225 -5.15 -6.18 -9.92
N LYS A 226 -5.11 -5.35 -10.96
CA LYS A 226 -5.03 -3.89 -10.84
C LYS A 226 -6.24 -3.32 -10.11
N GLU A 227 -7.43 -3.78 -10.48
CA GLU A 227 -8.68 -3.35 -9.84
C GLU A 227 -8.73 -3.81 -8.38
N TRP A 228 -8.33 -5.05 -8.10
CA TRP A 228 -8.24 -5.56 -6.73
C TRP A 228 -7.34 -4.67 -5.85
N LEU A 229 -6.17 -4.26 -6.35
CA LEU A 229 -5.28 -3.35 -5.62
C LEU A 229 -5.89 -1.97 -5.40
N ARG A 230 -6.65 -1.48 -6.36
CA ARG A 230 -7.37 -0.20 -6.24
C ARG A 230 -8.42 -0.25 -5.14
N GLU A 231 -9.12 -1.38 -5.03
CA GLU A 231 -10.23 -1.57 -4.10
C GLU A 231 -9.75 -1.96 -2.69
N PHE A 232 -8.84 -2.93 -2.59
CA PHE A 232 -8.48 -3.55 -1.31
C PHE A 232 -7.07 -3.23 -0.83
N GLY A 233 -6.21 -2.63 -1.66
CA GLY A 233 -4.80 -2.42 -1.35
C GLY A 233 -4.58 -1.58 -0.08
N HIS A 234 -5.40 -0.58 0.18
CA HIS A 234 -5.31 0.27 1.36
C HIS A 234 -5.55 -0.48 2.69
N GLY A 235 -6.22 -1.64 2.66
CA GLY A 235 -6.45 -2.50 3.82
C GLY A 235 -5.29 -3.45 4.17
N LEU A 236 -4.20 -3.44 3.41
CA LEU A 236 -3.05 -4.31 3.66
C LEU A 236 -2.14 -3.71 4.73
N ILE A 237 -2.44 -3.99 5.98
CA ILE A 237 -1.69 -3.51 7.17
C ILE A 237 -1.40 -4.65 8.14
N VAL A 238 -0.29 -4.48 8.90
CA VAL A 238 0.11 -5.37 10.02
C VAL A 238 -0.10 -4.68 11.33
#